data_617999e1dabb7268e90fb627090b9f80
#
_entry.id   617999e1dabb7268e90fb627090b9f80
#
_cell.length_a   1.000
_cell.length_b   1.000
_cell.length_c   1.000
_cell.angle_alpha   90.00
_cell.angle_beta   90.00
_cell.angle_gamma   90.00
#
_symmetry.space_group_name_H-M   'P 1'
#
loop_
_entity.id
_entity.type
_entity.pdbx_description
1 polymer ?
#
loop_
_entity_poly.entity_id
_entity_poly.type
_entity_poly.pdbx_seq_one_letter_code
_entity_poly.pdbx_strand_id
1 'polypeptide(L)'
;MSQRLLLGLAVLALSSPLSFAQTVRMTTNFGTIDVVLMPESAPKTVENFLKYVRNGDYSNTFFHRYVKDFVIQGGGFKWDSRLGPVPVAQYEKVTNEYKVTNTRGTIAMAKVSGDKDSATNQWFFNLADNTTKLDGTNNGGFTVFGKVANEASQAVIDRMTGVPIVAYDGNFNEIPLVNYRTGAFTSANLLLVSSVRVLGESPDVRTTDGVMTASAFGGYSTAAPGSYVEIFGTGFAGTSREWATRDFVNGAAPTTLDDVSVTVNGRPAFISYISPTQINAQIPGDLPDGSTVPVVVTYRGNASQAVRLPLRSASAGLLAPGSFKIGDKQYVVAFRGSEWIGNGSIPGLRTTPARPGDTLTFYGIGFGPVAGNTAIAGQVVPAVTPITTPIEFSFGDSLARIESATLVKDAVGLYQFNVVVPSGLATGDVELKVKFNGLPLGQTLFIPVFNN
;
A
#
# COMPACT_ATOMS: atom_id res chain seq x y z
N MET A 1 51.92 15.31 -48.61
CA MET A 1 50.65 14.59 -48.29
C MET A 1 50.35 14.90 -46.84
N SER A 2 49.46 15.87 -46.57
CA SER A 2 49.08 16.30 -45.22
C SER A 2 47.69 15.76 -44.91
N GLN A 3 47.59 14.87 -43.93
CA GLN A 3 46.33 14.42 -43.38
C GLN A 3 45.80 15.47 -42.38
N ARG A 4 44.67 16.06 -42.68
CA ARG A 4 43.90 16.91 -41.75
C ARG A 4 43.04 16.02 -40.86
N LEU A 5 43.34 16.03 -39.55
CA LEU A 5 42.56 15.44 -38.50
C LEU A 5 41.39 16.39 -38.19
N LEU A 6 40.16 15.98 -38.53
CA LEU A 6 38.92 16.67 -38.13
C LEU A 6 38.49 16.16 -36.74
N LEU A 7 38.72 16.98 -35.72
CA LEU A 7 38.13 16.76 -34.38
C LEU A 7 36.65 17.18 -34.42
N GLY A 8 35.76 16.20 -34.40
CA GLY A 8 34.33 16.45 -34.21
C GLY A 8 34.02 16.68 -32.73
N LEU A 9 33.68 17.92 -32.37
CA LEU A 9 33.16 18.27 -31.03
C LEU A 9 31.70 17.80 -30.95
N ALA A 10 31.45 16.68 -30.28
CA ALA A 10 30.11 16.26 -29.92
C ALA A 10 29.61 17.12 -28.75
N VAL A 11 28.74 18.10 -29.02
CA VAL A 11 28.02 18.83 -28.00
C VAL A 11 26.93 17.90 -27.46
N LEU A 12 27.15 17.28 -26.30
CA LEU A 12 26.09 16.67 -25.52
C LEU A 12 25.16 17.79 -25.02
N ALA A 13 24.05 17.99 -25.72
CA ALA A 13 22.95 18.78 -25.20
C ALA A 13 22.32 18.01 -24.04
N LEU A 14 22.66 18.38 -22.80
CA LEU A 14 21.92 18.00 -21.60
C LEU A 14 20.53 18.64 -21.70
N SER A 15 19.59 17.91 -22.30
CA SER A 15 18.18 18.27 -22.24
C SER A 15 17.71 18.02 -20.82
N SER A 16 17.71 19.05 -19.97
CA SER A 16 16.93 19.01 -18.73
C SER A 16 15.49 18.75 -19.10
N PRO A 17 14.81 17.76 -18.50
CA PRO A 17 13.39 17.55 -18.78
C PRO A 17 12.65 18.83 -18.41
N LEU A 18 11.91 19.40 -19.36
CA LEU A 18 10.96 20.48 -19.12
C LEU A 18 9.96 19.97 -18.10
N SER A 19 10.06 20.43 -16.87
CA SER A 19 9.12 20.10 -15.80
C SER A 19 7.83 20.87 -16.06
N PHE A 20 6.85 20.23 -16.71
CA PHE A 20 5.54 20.83 -16.90
C PHE A 20 4.85 21.02 -15.54
N ALA A 21 4.12 22.13 -15.38
CA ALA A 21 3.34 22.39 -14.19
C ALA A 21 2.30 21.29 -13.97
N GLN A 22 2.48 20.50 -12.92
CA GLN A 22 1.54 19.43 -12.54
C GLN A 22 0.42 20.01 -11.68
N THR A 23 -0.80 19.47 -11.85
CA THR A 23 -1.93 19.82 -10.99
C THR A 23 -2.16 18.68 -10.00
N VAL A 24 -2.22 19.03 -8.72
CA VAL A 24 -2.56 18.10 -7.65
C VAL A 24 -3.98 18.35 -7.18
N ARG A 25 -4.77 17.30 -7.02
CA ARG A 25 -6.12 17.35 -6.45
C ARG A 25 -6.10 16.87 -5.01
N MET A 26 -6.56 17.71 -4.10
CA MET A 26 -6.89 17.36 -2.71
C MET A 26 -8.40 17.12 -2.61
N THR A 27 -8.83 15.93 -2.22
CA THR A 27 -10.23 15.61 -1.96
C THR A 27 -10.50 15.79 -0.48
N THR A 28 -11.45 16.65 -0.14
CA THR A 28 -11.80 16.96 1.25
C THR A 28 -13.28 16.71 1.50
N ASN A 29 -13.67 16.63 2.77
CA ASN A 29 -15.10 16.59 3.14
C ASN A 29 -15.85 17.92 2.90
N PHE A 30 -15.15 18.99 2.45
CA PHE A 30 -15.73 20.28 2.01
C PHE A 30 -15.80 20.42 0.49
N GLY A 31 -15.22 19.48 -0.27
CA GLY A 31 -15.09 19.49 -1.71
C GLY A 31 -13.67 19.28 -2.19
N THR A 32 -13.42 19.46 -3.48
CA THR A 32 -12.10 19.27 -4.09
C THR A 32 -11.35 20.59 -4.22
N ILE A 33 -10.05 20.57 -3.93
CA ILE A 33 -9.13 21.68 -4.13
C ILE A 33 -8.08 21.24 -5.14
N ASP A 34 -8.04 21.88 -6.30
CA ASP A 34 -6.98 21.67 -7.29
C ASP A 34 -5.90 22.74 -7.13
N VAL A 35 -4.65 22.30 -7.12
CA VAL A 35 -3.46 23.13 -6.94
C VAL A 35 -2.53 22.93 -8.12
N VAL A 36 -2.21 24.00 -8.84
CA VAL A 36 -1.16 24.02 -9.88
C VAL A 36 0.18 24.23 -9.19
N LEU A 37 1.09 23.27 -9.33
CA LEU A 37 2.43 23.34 -8.76
C LEU A 37 3.36 24.22 -9.59
N MET A 38 4.38 24.80 -8.97
CA MET A 38 5.32 25.74 -9.55
C MET A 38 6.78 25.22 -9.51
N PRO A 39 7.11 24.17 -10.27
CA PRO A 39 8.46 23.54 -10.21
C PRO A 39 9.56 24.47 -10.70
N GLU A 40 9.28 25.45 -11.57
CA GLU A 40 10.26 26.44 -12.02
C GLU A 40 10.67 27.43 -10.91
N SER A 41 9.78 27.68 -9.96
CA SER A 41 10.03 28.57 -8.83
C SER A 41 10.61 27.86 -7.62
N ALA A 42 10.18 26.61 -7.36
CA ALA A 42 10.53 25.84 -6.17
C ALA A 42 10.69 24.34 -6.50
N PRO A 43 11.69 23.95 -7.32
CA PRO A 43 11.82 22.58 -7.81
C PRO A 43 11.98 21.54 -6.71
N LYS A 44 12.84 21.76 -5.71
CA LYS A 44 13.08 20.83 -4.60
C LYS A 44 11.85 20.71 -3.69
N THR A 45 11.15 21.83 -3.47
CA THR A 45 9.93 21.87 -2.66
C THR A 45 8.79 21.11 -3.35
N VAL A 46 8.63 21.29 -4.66
CA VAL A 46 7.64 20.54 -5.46
C VAL A 46 7.97 19.05 -5.46
N GLU A 47 9.24 18.67 -5.66
CA GLU A 47 9.68 17.27 -5.61
C GLU A 47 9.37 16.63 -4.24
N ASN A 48 9.71 17.32 -3.15
CA ASN A 48 9.40 16.86 -1.80
C ASN A 48 7.89 16.71 -1.58
N PHE A 49 7.08 17.70 -1.96
CA PHE A 49 5.63 17.64 -1.84
C PHE A 49 5.04 16.45 -2.63
N LEU A 50 5.50 16.25 -3.87
CA LEU A 50 5.08 15.13 -4.72
C LEU A 50 5.48 13.78 -4.16
N LYS A 51 6.61 13.67 -3.45
CA LYS A 51 7.01 12.45 -2.74
C LYS A 51 5.96 12.03 -1.72
N TYR A 52 5.47 12.96 -0.86
CA TYR A 52 4.38 12.70 0.08
C TYR A 52 3.07 12.35 -0.63
N VAL A 53 2.75 13.03 -1.74
CA VAL A 53 1.54 12.76 -2.54
C VAL A 53 1.55 11.35 -3.10
N ARG A 54 2.65 10.95 -3.77
CA ARG A 54 2.79 9.63 -4.42
C ARG A 54 2.83 8.49 -3.43
N ASN A 55 3.43 8.71 -2.25
CA ASN A 55 3.43 7.74 -1.17
C ASN A 55 2.08 7.66 -0.43
N GLY A 56 1.15 8.59 -0.69
CA GLY A 56 -0.15 8.65 -0.03
C GLY A 56 -0.10 9.13 1.41
N ASP A 57 1.01 9.76 1.83
CA ASP A 57 1.20 10.24 3.20
C ASP A 57 0.21 11.32 3.61
N TYR A 58 -0.33 12.06 2.63
CA TYR A 58 -1.37 13.07 2.85
C TYR A 58 -2.80 12.51 2.82
N SER A 59 -3.00 11.21 2.63
CA SER A 59 -4.32 10.59 2.74
C SER A 59 -4.75 10.50 4.20
N ASN A 60 -6.02 10.81 4.47
CA ASN A 60 -6.60 10.90 5.82
C ASN A 60 -5.92 11.94 6.73
N THR A 61 -5.22 12.92 6.15
CA THR A 61 -4.73 14.08 6.89
C THR A 61 -5.86 15.09 7.13
N PHE A 62 -5.61 16.07 7.99
CA PHE A 62 -6.58 17.13 8.25
C PHE A 62 -5.88 18.47 8.42
N PHE A 63 -6.67 19.54 8.24
CA PHE A 63 -6.21 20.88 8.57
C PHE A 63 -6.19 21.02 10.09
N HIS A 64 -5.01 21.11 10.65
CA HIS A 64 -4.79 21.07 12.10
C HIS A 64 -4.60 22.47 12.73
N ARG A 65 -4.44 23.51 11.89
CA ARG A 65 -4.28 24.90 12.32
C ARG A 65 -4.98 25.86 11.37
N TYR A 66 -5.76 26.77 11.91
CA TYR A 66 -6.40 27.85 11.16
C TYR A 66 -6.26 29.18 11.90
N VAL A 67 -5.65 30.16 11.26
CA VAL A 67 -5.57 31.55 11.74
C VAL A 67 -6.36 32.43 10.78
N LYS A 68 -7.42 33.07 11.31
CA LYS A 68 -8.33 33.86 10.51
C LYS A 68 -7.58 35.00 9.78
N ASP A 69 -7.94 35.23 8.52
CA ASP A 69 -7.38 36.25 7.64
C ASP A 69 -5.83 36.13 7.50
N PHE A 70 -5.31 34.91 7.68
CA PHE A 70 -3.89 34.64 7.57
C PHE A 70 -3.64 33.32 6.81
N VAL A 71 -3.69 32.17 7.47
CA VAL A 71 -3.38 30.87 6.86
C VAL A 71 -4.28 29.75 7.38
N ILE A 72 -4.45 28.69 6.56
CA ILE A 72 -4.98 27.40 7.00
C ILE A 72 -3.96 26.31 6.66
N GLN A 73 -3.51 25.55 7.67
CA GLN A 73 -2.34 24.69 7.62
C GLN A 73 -2.73 23.22 7.76
N GLY A 74 -2.11 22.37 6.92
CA GLY A 74 -2.29 20.93 6.88
C GLY A 74 -0.98 20.15 6.71
N GLY A 75 -1.08 18.85 6.44
CA GLY A 75 0.05 17.96 6.14
C GLY A 75 0.84 17.46 7.35
N GLY A 76 0.57 17.93 8.57
CA GLY A 76 1.31 17.54 9.77
C GLY A 76 0.75 16.33 10.49
N PHE A 77 -0.56 16.09 10.40
CA PHE A 77 -1.26 15.05 11.15
C PHE A 77 -2.27 14.33 10.27
N LYS A 78 -2.43 13.03 10.50
CA LYS A 78 -3.48 12.21 9.93
C LYS A 78 -4.35 11.60 11.03
N TRP A 79 -5.57 11.23 10.66
CA TRP A 79 -6.48 10.56 11.58
C TRP A 79 -6.32 9.05 11.49
N ASP A 80 -5.97 8.42 12.60
CA ASP A 80 -6.02 6.97 12.78
C ASP A 80 -7.30 6.59 13.54
N SER A 81 -8.03 5.58 13.08
CA SER A 81 -9.32 5.19 13.66
C SER A 81 -9.23 4.61 15.08
N ARG A 82 -8.04 4.18 15.50
CA ARG A 82 -7.78 3.59 16.83
C ARG A 82 -7.03 4.54 17.76
N LEU A 83 -6.07 5.29 17.21
CA LEU A 83 -5.16 6.14 17.98
C LEU A 83 -5.58 7.62 18.00
N GLY A 84 -6.51 8.04 17.11
CA GLY A 84 -6.84 9.44 16.92
C GLY A 84 -5.81 10.18 16.04
N PRO A 85 -5.46 11.44 16.37
CA PRO A 85 -4.48 12.21 15.61
C PRO A 85 -3.08 11.61 15.76
N VAL A 86 -2.43 11.26 14.64
CA VAL A 86 -1.04 10.78 14.61
C VAL A 86 -0.21 11.64 13.66
N PRO A 87 1.06 11.92 13.97
CA PRO A 87 1.93 12.68 13.09
C PRO A 87 2.12 11.99 11.73
N VAL A 88 2.18 12.77 10.66
CA VAL A 88 2.67 12.30 9.35
C VAL A 88 4.19 12.14 9.45
N ALA A 89 4.73 11.04 8.96
CA ALA A 89 6.17 10.81 8.89
C ALA A 89 6.88 11.95 8.18
N GLN A 90 8.07 12.33 8.66
CA GLN A 90 8.86 13.38 8.03
C GLN A 90 10.00 12.77 7.23
N TYR A 91 10.18 13.25 6.00
CA TYR A 91 11.36 13.00 5.20
C TYR A 91 12.43 14.05 5.45
N GLU A 92 13.43 14.11 4.60
CA GLU A 92 14.51 15.07 4.70
C GLU A 92 14.01 16.52 4.60
N LYS A 93 14.70 17.44 5.27
CA LYS A 93 14.44 18.87 5.21
C LYS A 93 14.72 19.41 3.81
N VAL A 94 13.92 20.36 3.38
CA VAL A 94 14.08 21.05 2.09
C VAL A 94 14.69 22.42 2.29
N THR A 95 15.75 22.72 1.56
CA THR A 95 16.32 24.06 1.49
C THR A 95 15.27 25.05 1.04
N ASN A 96 15.22 26.23 1.67
CA ASN A 96 14.29 27.29 1.33
C ASN A 96 14.50 27.79 -0.10
N GLU A 97 13.44 27.82 -0.89
CA GLU A 97 13.41 28.28 -2.28
C GLU A 97 12.48 29.48 -2.46
N TYR A 98 12.39 30.37 -1.45
CA TYR A 98 11.54 31.54 -1.52
C TYR A 98 11.86 32.40 -2.75
N LYS A 99 10.87 32.59 -3.63
CA LYS A 99 10.95 33.44 -4.85
C LYS A 99 9.61 34.13 -5.15
N VAL A 100 8.50 33.50 -4.77
CA VAL A 100 7.14 33.94 -5.07
C VAL A 100 6.49 34.46 -3.80
N THR A 101 5.76 35.56 -3.91
CA THR A 101 5.07 36.22 -2.79
C THR A 101 3.92 35.39 -2.23
N ASN A 102 3.71 35.47 -0.91
CA ASN A 102 2.68 34.78 -0.18
C ASN A 102 1.33 35.53 -0.27
N THR A 103 0.70 35.52 -1.46
CA THR A 103 -0.59 36.12 -1.70
C THR A 103 -1.75 35.14 -1.54
N ARG A 104 -2.99 35.65 -1.38
CA ARG A 104 -4.19 34.79 -1.23
C ARG A 104 -4.29 33.76 -2.35
N GLY A 105 -4.60 32.51 -1.97
CA GLY A 105 -4.73 31.36 -2.89
C GLY A 105 -3.42 30.68 -3.25
N THR A 106 -2.26 31.14 -2.75
CA THR A 106 -1.00 30.40 -2.86
C THR A 106 -0.88 29.36 -1.75
N ILE A 107 -0.14 28.27 -2.04
CA ILE A 107 0.26 27.26 -1.06
C ILE A 107 1.77 27.34 -0.82
N ALA A 108 2.17 27.32 0.47
CA ALA A 108 3.58 27.45 0.87
C ALA A 108 3.95 26.44 1.95
N MET A 109 5.25 26.16 2.09
CA MET A 109 5.76 25.25 3.12
C MET A 109 5.82 25.93 4.47
N ALA A 110 5.33 25.23 5.50
CA ALA A 110 5.54 25.61 6.89
C ALA A 110 6.96 25.24 7.33
N LYS A 111 7.52 26.03 8.25
CA LYS A 111 8.89 25.90 8.78
C LYS A 111 8.91 26.09 10.29
N VAL A 112 9.94 25.59 10.92
CA VAL A 112 10.26 25.88 12.33
C VAL A 112 10.81 27.30 12.44
N SER A 113 10.36 28.06 13.44
CA SER A 113 10.87 29.41 13.71
C SER A 113 12.39 29.38 13.93
N GLY A 114 13.11 30.28 13.26
CA GLY A 114 14.56 30.39 13.35
C GLY A 114 15.35 29.47 12.43
N ASP A 115 14.74 28.46 11.80
CA ASP A 115 15.39 27.57 10.81
C ASP A 115 14.70 27.69 9.45
N LYS A 116 15.30 28.49 8.55
CA LYS A 116 14.75 28.75 7.21
C LYS A 116 14.69 27.50 6.32
N ASP A 117 15.50 26.50 6.59
CA ASP A 117 15.65 25.28 5.81
C ASP A 117 15.00 24.05 6.52
N SER A 118 14.02 24.26 7.41
CA SER A 118 13.37 23.24 8.22
C SER A 118 12.10 22.65 7.62
N ALA A 119 11.71 23.03 6.42
CA ALA A 119 10.49 22.51 5.77
C ALA A 119 10.56 21.00 5.54
N THR A 120 9.48 20.28 5.85
CA THR A 120 9.37 18.82 5.62
C THR A 120 8.02 18.47 4.99
N ASN A 121 6.98 18.18 5.78
CA ASN A 121 5.66 17.69 5.36
C ASN A 121 4.53 18.73 5.47
N GLN A 122 4.69 19.77 6.30
CA GLN A 122 3.58 20.70 6.55
C GLN A 122 3.55 21.84 5.54
N TRP A 123 2.35 22.19 5.13
CA TRP A 123 2.06 23.27 4.19
C TRP A 123 0.83 24.06 4.63
N PHE A 124 0.66 25.25 4.08
CA PHE A 124 -0.51 26.09 4.34
C PHE A 124 -1.00 26.80 3.09
N PHE A 125 -2.29 27.08 3.04
CA PHE A 125 -2.86 28.03 2.08
C PHE A 125 -2.87 29.44 2.68
N ASN A 126 -2.46 30.41 1.89
CA ASN A 126 -2.60 31.82 2.21
C ASN A 126 -4.06 32.25 2.00
N LEU A 127 -4.69 32.81 3.05
CA LEU A 127 -6.09 33.23 3.05
C LEU A 127 -6.24 34.73 2.74
N ALA A 128 -5.15 35.45 2.84
CA ALA A 128 -5.03 36.88 2.54
C ALA A 128 -3.71 37.18 1.83
N ASP A 129 -3.45 38.45 1.52
CA ASP A 129 -2.13 38.92 1.16
C ASP A 129 -1.25 38.96 2.42
N ASN A 130 -0.33 38.02 2.50
CA ASN A 130 0.59 37.82 3.62
C ASN A 130 2.02 38.29 3.29
N THR A 131 2.22 39.05 2.23
CA THR A 131 3.53 39.54 1.76
C THR A 131 4.34 40.19 2.88
N THR A 132 3.74 41.02 3.71
CA THR A 132 4.43 41.70 4.81
C THR A 132 4.81 40.78 5.97
N LYS A 133 4.14 39.64 6.11
CA LYS A 133 4.32 38.71 7.24
C LYS A 133 5.19 37.48 6.88
N LEU A 134 5.13 37.00 5.65
CA LEU A 134 5.69 35.71 5.24
C LEU A 134 6.79 35.81 4.18
N ASP A 135 7.04 36.98 3.61
CA ASP A 135 8.07 37.14 2.61
C ASP A 135 9.47 37.44 3.20
N GLY A 136 10.45 37.59 2.37
CA GLY A 136 11.91 37.59 2.56
C GLY A 136 12.50 38.03 3.91
N THR A 137 11.91 39.01 4.61
CA THR A 137 12.40 39.49 5.91
C THR A 137 12.06 38.55 7.08
N ASN A 138 11.09 37.65 6.93
CA ASN A 138 10.69 36.72 7.97
C ASN A 138 11.31 35.36 7.69
N ASN A 139 12.32 34.99 8.48
CA ASN A 139 12.97 33.66 8.42
C ASN A 139 13.37 33.25 6.99
N GLY A 140 13.84 34.20 6.17
CA GLY A 140 14.22 34.01 4.76
C GLY A 140 13.02 33.79 3.81
N GLY A 141 11.82 34.18 4.18
CA GLY A 141 10.59 34.00 3.43
C GLY A 141 10.06 32.56 3.43
N PHE A 142 8.77 32.38 3.18
CA PHE A 142 8.14 31.04 3.10
C PHE A 142 7.97 30.64 1.65
N THR A 143 8.50 29.48 1.26
CA THR A 143 8.51 28.99 -0.12
C THR A 143 7.10 28.70 -0.61
N VAL A 144 6.58 29.54 -1.48
CA VAL A 144 5.40 29.26 -2.30
C VAL A 144 5.79 28.27 -3.39
N PHE A 145 5.09 27.13 -3.45
CA PHE A 145 5.38 26.05 -4.41
C PHE A 145 4.19 25.72 -5.33
N GLY A 146 3.07 26.42 -5.16
CA GLY A 146 1.88 26.23 -5.98
C GLY A 146 0.81 27.30 -5.70
N LYS A 147 -0.26 27.23 -6.48
CA LYS A 147 -1.44 28.08 -6.32
C LYS A 147 -2.72 27.29 -6.59
N VAL A 148 -3.82 27.73 -6.00
CA VAL A 148 -5.17 27.22 -6.28
C VAL A 148 -5.49 27.39 -7.77
N ALA A 149 -5.96 26.32 -8.42
CA ALA A 149 -6.10 26.26 -9.87
C ALA A 149 -7.24 27.10 -10.43
N ASN A 150 -8.32 27.28 -9.65
CA ASN A 150 -9.55 27.93 -10.12
C ASN A 150 -10.41 28.43 -8.96
N GLU A 151 -11.44 29.24 -9.30
CA GLU A 151 -12.37 29.80 -8.33
C GLU A 151 -13.19 28.74 -7.58
N ALA A 152 -13.54 27.62 -8.19
CA ALA A 152 -14.28 26.55 -7.53
C ALA A 152 -13.46 25.94 -6.38
N SER A 153 -12.17 25.72 -6.59
CA SER A 153 -11.24 25.26 -5.55
C SER A 153 -11.02 26.32 -4.47
N GLN A 154 -10.93 27.61 -4.85
CA GLN A 154 -10.83 28.70 -3.87
C GLN A 154 -12.10 28.79 -3.01
N ALA A 155 -13.29 28.61 -3.59
CA ALA A 155 -14.54 28.60 -2.85
C ALA A 155 -14.65 27.46 -1.83
N VAL A 156 -13.95 26.31 -2.06
CA VAL A 156 -13.85 25.25 -1.05
C VAL A 156 -13.05 25.73 0.17
N ILE A 157 -11.90 26.36 -0.06
CA ILE A 157 -11.06 26.93 1.02
C ILE A 157 -11.86 28.00 1.78
N ASP A 158 -12.55 28.87 1.08
CA ASP A 158 -13.35 29.94 1.70
C ASP A 158 -14.48 29.37 2.59
N ARG A 159 -15.12 28.28 2.19
CA ARG A 159 -16.09 27.58 3.06
C ARG A 159 -15.44 26.99 4.30
N MET A 160 -14.22 26.48 4.21
CA MET A 160 -13.47 25.97 5.36
C MET A 160 -13.17 27.08 6.39
N THR A 161 -12.97 28.33 5.94
CA THR A 161 -12.71 29.46 6.85
C THR A 161 -13.95 29.90 7.64
N GLY A 162 -15.13 29.39 7.32
CA GLY A 162 -16.35 29.55 8.11
C GLY A 162 -16.46 28.63 9.32
N VAL A 163 -15.52 27.70 9.49
CA VAL A 163 -15.52 26.72 10.60
C VAL A 163 -14.95 27.36 11.87
N PRO A 164 -15.56 27.13 13.04
CA PRO A 164 -15.05 27.65 14.31
C PRO A 164 -13.65 27.16 14.63
N ILE A 165 -12.82 28.05 15.16
CA ILE A 165 -11.48 27.75 15.69
C ILE A 165 -11.63 27.38 17.16
N VAL A 166 -11.01 26.28 17.56
CA VAL A 166 -11.02 25.78 18.92
C VAL A 166 -9.60 25.79 19.47
N ALA A 167 -9.42 26.35 20.68
CA ALA A 167 -8.21 26.16 21.47
C ALA A 167 -8.34 24.81 22.17
N TYR A 168 -7.70 23.77 21.63
CA TYR A 168 -7.70 22.44 22.21
C TYR A 168 -6.48 22.31 23.13
N ASP A 169 -5.53 21.43 22.84
CA ASP A 169 -4.28 21.32 23.61
C ASP A 169 -3.08 21.00 22.72
N GLY A 170 -1.87 21.17 23.27
CA GLY A 170 -0.63 20.81 22.56
C GLY A 170 -0.52 21.44 21.18
N ASN A 171 -0.53 20.59 20.15
CA ASN A 171 -0.38 21.01 18.75
C ASN A 171 -1.66 21.58 18.11
N PHE A 172 -2.77 21.64 18.85
CA PHE A 172 -4.12 21.94 18.32
C PHE A 172 -4.75 23.21 18.95
N ASN A 173 -3.94 24.20 19.32
CA ASN A 173 -4.42 25.44 19.93
C ASN A 173 -5.24 26.35 19.00
N GLU A 174 -5.20 26.10 17.68
CA GLU A 174 -5.94 26.86 16.66
C GLU A 174 -6.57 25.88 15.63
N ILE A 175 -7.14 24.76 16.13
CA ILE A 175 -7.71 23.73 15.26
C ILE A 175 -9.12 24.13 14.78
N PRO A 176 -9.43 24.06 13.46
CA PRO A 176 -10.79 24.23 12.97
C PRO A 176 -11.61 22.95 13.19
N LEU A 177 -12.70 23.04 13.97
CA LEU A 177 -13.56 21.88 14.27
C LEU A 177 -15.03 22.13 13.90
N VAL A 178 -15.59 21.22 13.10
CA VAL A 178 -17.01 21.25 12.68
C VAL A 178 -17.87 20.62 13.77
N ASN A 179 -18.98 21.25 14.11
CA ASN A 179 -19.99 20.72 15.06
C ASN A 179 -19.39 20.26 16.42
N TYR A 180 -18.24 20.80 16.79
CA TYR A 180 -17.60 20.51 18.08
C TYR A 180 -18.28 21.28 19.20
N ARG A 181 -18.45 20.64 20.36
CA ARG A 181 -18.99 21.27 21.57
C ARG A 181 -17.99 21.16 22.73
N THR A 182 -17.71 19.96 23.20
CA THR A 182 -16.80 19.72 24.34
C THR A 182 -16.23 18.31 24.26
N GLY A 183 -15.11 18.02 24.98
CA GLY A 183 -14.50 16.71 25.11
C GLY A 183 -13.50 16.40 23.99
N ALA A 184 -13.25 15.12 23.74
CA ALA A 184 -12.36 14.70 22.66
C ALA A 184 -13.03 14.90 21.29
N PHE A 185 -12.32 15.49 20.33
CA PHE A 185 -12.81 15.55 18.95
C PHE A 185 -12.61 14.21 18.23
N THR A 186 -13.39 13.98 17.20
CA THR A 186 -13.36 12.77 16.36
C THR A 186 -13.13 13.14 14.90
N SER A 187 -12.96 12.16 14.02
CA SER A 187 -12.85 12.41 12.57
C SER A 187 -14.03 13.21 12.00
N ALA A 188 -15.23 13.06 12.58
CA ALA A 188 -16.42 13.80 12.15
C ALA A 188 -16.34 15.31 12.42
N ASN A 189 -15.45 15.75 13.31
CA ASN A 189 -15.22 17.16 13.61
C ASN A 189 -14.15 17.81 12.72
N LEU A 190 -13.39 17.04 11.96
CA LEU A 190 -12.20 17.52 11.26
C LEU A 190 -12.52 18.06 9.86
N LEU A 191 -11.74 19.04 9.40
CA LEU A 191 -11.59 19.37 8.00
C LEU A 191 -10.64 18.33 7.39
N LEU A 192 -11.22 17.22 6.97
CA LEU A 192 -10.49 16.03 6.55
C LEU A 192 -10.08 16.11 5.07
N VAL A 193 -8.83 15.73 4.79
CA VAL A 193 -8.30 15.50 3.44
C VAL A 193 -8.27 13.98 3.23
N SER A 194 -9.24 13.45 2.51
CA SER A 194 -9.37 11.99 2.30
C SER A 194 -8.31 11.46 1.34
N SER A 195 -7.90 12.26 0.34
CA SER A 195 -6.84 11.89 -0.60
C SER A 195 -6.18 13.10 -1.24
N VAL A 196 -4.90 12.92 -1.62
CA VAL A 196 -4.15 13.88 -2.45
C VAL A 196 -3.49 13.11 -3.59
N ARG A 197 -3.66 13.57 -4.85
CA ARG A 197 -3.11 12.89 -6.02
C ARG A 197 -2.72 13.86 -7.14
N VAL A 198 -1.76 13.47 -7.97
CA VAL A 198 -1.42 14.20 -9.21
C VAL A 198 -2.47 13.88 -10.28
N LEU A 199 -2.97 14.90 -10.97
CA LEU A 199 -3.93 14.72 -12.07
C LEU A 199 -3.19 14.26 -13.34
N GLY A 200 -3.73 13.24 -14.01
CA GLY A 200 -3.19 12.72 -15.27
C GLY A 200 -1.89 11.91 -15.12
N GLU A 201 -1.40 11.69 -13.90
CA GLU A 201 -0.25 10.80 -13.66
C GLU A 201 -0.69 9.34 -13.74
N SER A 202 0.09 8.53 -14.47
CA SER A 202 -0.10 7.07 -14.52
C SER A 202 0.47 6.43 -13.26
N PRO A 203 -0.12 5.30 -12.79
CA PRO A 203 0.50 4.47 -11.78
C PRO A 203 1.91 4.06 -12.20
N ASP A 204 2.81 3.92 -11.24
CA ASP A 204 4.17 3.43 -11.47
C ASP A 204 4.41 2.17 -10.62
N VAL A 205 4.59 1.02 -11.28
CA VAL A 205 4.91 -0.25 -10.64
C VAL A 205 6.42 -0.40 -10.57
N ARG A 206 6.96 -0.76 -9.41
CA ARG A 206 8.40 -0.98 -9.24
C ARG A 206 8.90 -2.00 -10.26
N THR A 207 10.04 -1.75 -10.85
CA THR A 207 10.65 -2.65 -11.84
C THR A 207 11.29 -3.88 -11.20
N THR A 208 11.79 -3.75 -9.96
CA THR A 208 12.36 -4.84 -9.17
C THR A 208 11.42 -5.17 -8.03
N ASP A 209 11.04 -6.44 -7.91
CA ASP A 209 10.10 -6.94 -6.88
C ASP A 209 8.78 -6.15 -6.81
N GLY A 210 8.40 -5.55 -7.94
CA GLY A 210 7.15 -4.79 -8.05
C GLY A 210 5.91 -5.64 -8.07
N VAL A 211 6.01 -6.92 -8.45
CA VAL A 211 4.93 -7.91 -8.38
C VAL A 211 5.51 -9.21 -7.84
N MET A 212 4.94 -9.71 -6.77
CA MET A 212 5.38 -10.94 -6.12
C MET A 212 4.20 -11.73 -5.54
N THR A 213 4.38 -13.02 -5.31
CA THR A 213 3.42 -13.79 -4.50
C THR A 213 3.23 -13.09 -3.15
N ALA A 214 2.00 -13.09 -2.62
CA ALA A 214 1.70 -12.45 -1.35
C ALA A 214 2.71 -12.85 -0.26
N SER A 215 3.27 -11.87 0.43
CA SER A 215 4.42 -12.02 1.33
C SER A 215 4.19 -13.03 2.44
N ALA A 216 2.94 -13.10 2.95
CA ALA A 216 2.53 -14.09 3.94
C ALA A 216 2.53 -15.55 3.41
N PHE A 217 2.72 -15.76 2.10
CA PHE A 217 2.74 -17.07 1.43
C PHE A 217 4.05 -17.31 0.66
N GLY A 218 5.12 -16.64 1.04
CA GLY A 218 6.47 -16.85 0.53
C GLY A 218 7.13 -15.65 -0.10
N GLY A 219 6.39 -14.67 -0.63
CA GLY A 219 6.95 -13.43 -1.18
C GLY A 219 7.91 -13.66 -2.36
N TYR A 220 7.60 -14.60 -3.27
CA TYR A 220 8.46 -14.90 -4.43
C TYR A 220 8.28 -13.85 -5.53
N SER A 221 9.32 -13.54 -6.27
CA SER A 221 9.26 -12.74 -7.51
C SER A 221 8.60 -13.48 -8.69
N THR A 222 7.96 -14.62 -8.42
CA THR A 222 7.16 -15.43 -9.32
C THR A 222 5.78 -15.66 -8.70
N ALA A 223 4.78 -16.08 -9.47
CA ALA A 223 3.47 -16.43 -8.94
C ALA A 223 2.91 -17.70 -9.59
N ALA A 224 2.08 -18.44 -8.86
CA ALA A 224 1.30 -19.53 -9.45
C ALA A 224 -0.01 -18.97 -10.05
N PRO A 225 -0.51 -19.49 -11.19
CA PRO A 225 -1.82 -19.14 -11.70
C PRO A 225 -2.91 -19.30 -10.62
N GLY A 226 -3.81 -18.32 -10.48
CA GLY A 226 -4.86 -18.32 -9.45
C GLY A 226 -4.39 -17.94 -8.04
N SER A 227 -3.11 -17.65 -7.83
CA SER A 227 -2.61 -17.23 -6.51
C SER A 227 -2.81 -15.73 -6.26
N TYR A 228 -2.59 -15.31 -5.02
CA TYR A 228 -2.55 -13.90 -4.65
C TYR A 228 -1.16 -13.31 -4.86
N VAL A 229 -1.13 -12.09 -5.38
CA VAL A 229 0.07 -11.28 -5.55
C VAL A 229 -0.07 -9.97 -4.79
N GLU A 230 1.05 -9.45 -4.35
CA GLU A 230 1.24 -8.07 -3.90
C GLU A 230 1.94 -7.30 -5.01
N ILE A 231 1.41 -6.13 -5.33
CA ILE A 231 1.93 -5.22 -6.34
C ILE A 231 2.37 -3.95 -5.63
N PHE A 232 3.62 -3.56 -5.80
CA PHE A 232 4.22 -2.41 -5.13
C PHE A 232 4.61 -1.33 -6.14
N GLY A 233 4.37 -0.07 -5.74
CA GLY A 233 4.66 1.07 -6.59
C GLY A 233 4.17 2.38 -6.01
N THR A 234 3.73 3.30 -6.86
CA THR A 234 3.18 4.59 -6.45
C THR A 234 2.01 5.01 -7.35
N GLY A 235 1.14 5.88 -6.84
CA GLY A 235 0.03 6.43 -7.60
C GLY A 235 -1.09 5.42 -7.88
N PHE A 236 -1.19 4.33 -7.12
CA PHE A 236 -2.16 3.25 -7.36
C PHE A 236 -3.58 3.61 -6.95
N ALA A 237 -3.75 4.32 -5.83
CA ALA A 237 -5.06 4.70 -5.31
C ALA A 237 -4.99 6.01 -4.55
N GLY A 238 -6.14 6.66 -4.32
CA GLY A 238 -6.24 7.84 -3.46
C GLY A 238 -6.47 7.51 -2.00
N THR A 239 -6.85 6.27 -1.69
CA THR A 239 -7.23 5.79 -0.34
C THR A 239 -6.68 4.40 -0.13
N SER A 240 -6.79 3.90 1.10
CA SER A 240 -6.43 2.51 1.43
C SER A 240 -7.65 1.79 1.94
N ARG A 241 -8.00 0.65 1.36
CA ARG A 241 -9.03 -0.24 1.88
C ARG A 241 -8.94 -1.67 1.32
N GLU A 242 -9.54 -2.59 2.02
CA GLU A 242 -9.83 -3.93 1.53
C GLU A 242 -11.19 -3.98 0.81
N TRP A 243 -11.43 -5.03 0.04
CA TRP A 243 -12.77 -5.36 -0.42
C TRP A 243 -13.71 -5.61 0.76
N ALA A 244 -15.00 -5.43 0.54
CA ALA A 244 -16.05 -5.71 1.52
C ALA A 244 -17.17 -6.50 0.84
N THR A 245 -18.10 -7.06 1.58
CA THR A 245 -19.22 -7.85 1.04
C THR A 245 -19.99 -7.11 -0.07
N ARG A 246 -20.11 -5.78 0.04
CA ARG A 246 -20.78 -4.92 -0.97
C ARG A 246 -20.06 -4.85 -2.32
N ASP A 247 -18.77 -5.20 -2.37
CA ASP A 247 -17.97 -5.14 -3.59
C ASP A 247 -18.12 -6.43 -4.43
N PHE A 248 -18.72 -7.47 -3.86
CA PHE A 248 -18.98 -8.74 -4.54
C PHE A 248 -20.30 -8.69 -5.32
N VAL A 249 -20.27 -9.22 -6.54
CA VAL A 249 -21.46 -9.34 -7.39
C VAL A 249 -21.71 -10.80 -7.72
N ASN A 250 -22.83 -11.36 -7.28
CA ASN A 250 -23.18 -12.78 -7.50
C ASN A 250 -22.07 -13.76 -7.08
N GLY A 251 -21.39 -13.49 -5.96
CA GLY A 251 -20.30 -14.31 -5.45
C GLY A 251 -18.96 -14.09 -6.16
N ALA A 252 -18.89 -13.20 -7.15
CA ALA A 252 -17.65 -12.82 -7.81
C ALA A 252 -16.96 -11.65 -7.08
N ALA A 253 -15.68 -11.79 -6.83
CA ALA A 253 -14.83 -10.75 -6.28
C ALA A 253 -14.64 -9.58 -7.27
N PRO A 254 -14.43 -8.35 -6.79
CA PRO A 254 -14.31 -7.19 -7.66
C PRO A 254 -13.02 -7.23 -8.50
N THR A 255 -13.14 -6.93 -9.78
CA THR A 255 -12.01 -6.68 -10.68
C THR A 255 -11.62 -5.20 -10.74
N THR A 256 -12.43 -4.35 -10.12
CA THR A 256 -12.17 -2.91 -9.94
C THR A 256 -12.58 -2.51 -8.53
N LEU A 257 -11.70 -1.79 -7.83
CA LEU A 257 -11.92 -1.27 -6.48
C LEU A 257 -11.53 0.20 -6.45
N ASP A 258 -12.49 1.13 -6.19
CA ASP A 258 -12.29 2.58 -6.18
C ASP A 258 -11.48 3.10 -7.40
N ASP A 259 -11.91 2.75 -8.63
CA ASP A 259 -11.27 3.09 -9.90
C ASP A 259 -9.88 2.46 -10.14
N VAL A 260 -9.46 1.52 -9.28
CA VAL A 260 -8.23 0.73 -9.45
C VAL A 260 -8.55 -0.61 -10.10
N SER A 261 -7.86 -0.96 -11.16
CA SER A 261 -7.92 -2.30 -11.77
C SER A 261 -6.52 -2.79 -12.12
N VAL A 262 -6.38 -4.11 -12.22
CA VAL A 262 -5.13 -4.79 -12.61
C VAL A 262 -5.44 -5.78 -13.71
N THR A 263 -4.62 -5.80 -14.74
CA THR A 263 -4.66 -6.86 -15.75
C THR A 263 -3.37 -7.67 -15.73
N VAL A 264 -3.50 -8.99 -15.84
CA VAL A 264 -2.40 -9.94 -15.96
C VAL A 264 -2.58 -10.69 -17.28
N ASN A 265 -1.64 -10.54 -18.17
CA ASN A 265 -1.76 -11.04 -19.57
C ASN A 265 -3.04 -10.54 -20.29
N GLY A 266 -3.42 -9.29 -20.03
CA GLY A 266 -4.65 -8.67 -20.57
C GLY A 266 -5.95 -9.14 -19.91
N ARG A 267 -5.92 -10.06 -18.94
CA ARG A 267 -7.09 -10.55 -18.20
C ARG A 267 -7.23 -9.83 -16.87
N PRO A 268 -8.44 -9.48 -16.41
CA PRO A 268 -8.63 -8.79 -15.15
C PRO A 268 -8.24 -9.69 -13.96
N ALA A 269 -7.50 -9.14 -13.01
CA ALA A 269 -7.26 -9.72 -11.69
C ALA A 269 -8.34 -9.25 -10.71
N PHE A 270 -8.51 -9.97 -9.59
CA PHE A 270 -9.52 -9.71 -8.57
C PHE A 270 -8.88 -8.97 -7.39
N ILE A 271 -9.29 -7.73 -7.16
CA ILE A 271 -8.64 -6.82 -6.24
C ILE A 271 -9.13 -7.05 -4.82
N SER A 272 -8.23 -7.44 -3.91
CA SER A 272 -8.57 -7.65 -2.49
C SER A 272 -8.18 -6.48 -1.58
N TYR A 273 -7.18 -5.69 -1.97
CA TYR A 273 -6.71 -4.52 -1.23
C TYR A 273 -6.12 -3.48 -2.16
N ILE A 274 -6.35 -2.23 -1.85
CA ILE A 274 -5.72 -1.08 -2.51
C ILE A 274 -5.14 -0.11 -1.50
N SER A 275 -4.05 0.53 -1.88
CA SER A 275 -3.48 1.70 -1.23
C SER A 275 -2.73 2.55 -2.26
N PRO A 276 -2.24 3.75 -1.94
CA PRO A 276 -1.40 4.53 -2.85
C PRO A 276 -0.14 3.80 -3.34
N THR A 277 0.36 2.82 -2.57
CA THR A 277 1.65 2.17 -2.82
C THR A 277 1.60 0.64 -2.92
N GLN A 278 0.44 0.03 -2.66
CA GLN A 278 0.27 -1.42 -2.69
C GLN A 278 -1.11 -1.83 -3.19
N ILE A 279 -1.17 -2.85 -4.02
CA ILE A 279 -2.40 -3.56 -4.40
C ILE A 279 -2.19 -5.03 -4.08
N ASN A 280 -3.19 -5.68 -3.44
CA ASN A 280 -3.24 -7.13 -3.34
C ASN A 280 -4.34 -7.63 -4.29
N ALA A 281 -4.00 -8.61 -5.11
CA ALA A 281 -4.92 -9.15 -6.10
C ALA A 281 -4.76 -10.66 -6.27
N GLN A 282 -5.85 -11.36 -6.51
CA GLN A 282 -5.80 -12.72 -7.03
C GLN A 282 -5.68 -12.66 -8.54
N ILE A 283 -4.65 -13.30 -9.11
CA ILE A 283 -4.48 -13.37 -10.56
C ILE A 283 -5.37 -14.46 -11.19
N PRO A 284 -5.73 -14.36 -12.48
CA PRO A 284 -6.51 -15.38 -13.16
C PRO A 284 -5.88 -16.79 -13.06
N GLY A 285 -6.72 -17.81 -12.90
CA GLY A 285 -6.28 -19.20 -12.72
C GLY A 285 -5.92 -19.94 -14.03
N ASP A 286 -6.35 -19.41 -15.15
CA ASP A 286 -6.16 -19.98 -16.50
C ASP A 286 -4.99 -19.35 -17.27
N LEU A 287 -4.04 -18.74 -16.53
CA LEU A 287 -2.80 -18.21 -17.10
C LEU A 287 -1.84 -19.37 -17.43
N PRO A 288 -1.03 -19.23 -18.52
CA PRO A 288 -0.11 -20.27 -18.92
C PRO A 288 1.06 -20.40 -17.93
N ASP A 289 1.18 -21.57 -17.28
CA ASP A 289 2.32 -21.89 -16.43
C ASP A 289 3.64 -21.90 -17.22
N GLY A 290 4.74 -21.59 -16.54
CA GLY A 290 6.07 -21.52 -17.17
C GLY A 290 6.32 -20.29 -18.03
N SER A 291 5.34 -19.40 -18.19
CA SER A 291 5.46 -18.17 -18.99
C SER A 291 5.84 -16.96 -18.15
N THR A 292 6.17 -15.86 -18.83
CA THR A 292 6.35 -14.55 -18.23
C THR A 292 5.33 -13.60 -18.85
N VAL A 293 4.44 -13.05 -18.04
CA VAL A 293 3.27 -12.29 -18.49
C VAL A 293 3.35 -10.82 -18.08
N PRO A 294 2.74 -9.91 -18.87
CA PRO A 294 2.63 -8.51 -18.48
C PRO A 294 1.59 -8.31 -17.38
N VAL A 295 1.91 -7.46 -16.41
CA VAL A 295 1.01 -6.92 -15.40
C VAL A 295 0.91 -5.41 -15.60
N VAL A 296 -0.32 -4.90 -15.65
CA VAL A 296 -0.61 -3.48 -15.82
C VAL A 296 -1.60 -3.05 -14.74
N VAL A 297 -1.26 -1.99 -14.02
CA VAL A 297 -2.14 -1.32 -13.07
C VAL A 297 -2.80 -0.14 -13.76
N THR A 298 -4.10 0.02 -13.59
CA THR A 298 -4.84 1.18 -14.09
C THR A 298 -5.55 1.86 -12.93
N TYR A 299 -5.38 3.17 -12.81
CA TYR A 299 -6.09 4.00 -11.86
C TYR A 299 -6.74 5.18 -12.56
N ARG A 300 -8.07 5.30 -12.44
CA ARG A 300 -8.89 6.36 -13.07
C ARG A 300 -8.60 6.52 -14.58
N GLY A 301 -8.46 5.41 -15.27
CA GLY A 301 -8.21 5.37 -16.71
C GLY A 301 -6.76 5.57 -17.14
N ASN A 302 -5.84 5.92 -16.22
CA ASN A 302 -4.40 6.02 -16.52
C ASN A 302 -3.73 4.67 -16.23
N ALA A 303 -3.08 4.09 -17.23
CA ALA A 303 -2.41 2.80 -17.12
C ALA A 303 -0.91 2.97 -16.81
N SER A 304 -0.36 2.08 -15.98
CA SER A 304 1.08 1.96 -15.76
C SER A 304 1.80 1.41 -16.99
N GLN A 305 3.13 1.54 -17.01
CA GLN A 305 3.94 0.66 -17.85
C GLN A 305 3.75 -0.80 -17.42
N ALA A 306 3.84 -1.73 -18.37
CA ALA A 306 3.73 -3.14 -18.07
C ALA A 306 5.00 -3.65 -17.39
N VAL A 307 4.84 -4.30 -16.25
CA VAL A 307 5.92 -5.06 -15.59
C VAL A 307 5.77 -6.55 -15.87
N ARG A 308 6.87 -7.30 -15.78
CA ARG A 308 6.90 -8.72 -16.12
C ARG A 308 6.79 -9.58 -14.86
N LEU A 309 5.82 -10.52 -14.86
CA LEU A 309 5.61 -11.52 -13.81
C LEU A 309 5.88 -12.91 -14.36
N PRO A 310 6.94 -13.61 -13.93
CA PRO A 310 7.12 -15.02 -14.27
C PRO A 310 6.11 -15.88 -13.54
N LEU A 311 5.45 -16.80 -14.24
CA LEU A 311 4.50 -17.76 -13.69
C LEU A 311 5.16 -19.12 -13.49
N ARG A 312 4.96 -19.71 -12.31
CA ARG A 312 5.46 -21.04 -11.93
C ARG A 312 4.48 -21.71 -10.98
N SER A 313 4.12 -22.96 -11.27
CA SER A 313 3.25 -23.74 -10.39
C SER A 313 3.85 -23.94 -9.00
N ALA A 314 5.18 -24.05 -8.88
CA ALA A 314 5.90 -24.17 -7.59
C ALA A 314 5.91 -22.87 -6.74
N SER A 315 5.31 -21.78 -7.21
CA SER A 315 5.12 -20.54 -6.42
C SER A 315 3.87 -20.57 -5.54
N ALA A 316 3.23 -21.72 -5.37
CA ALA A 316 2.26 -21.95 -4.29
C ALA A 316 2.94 -21.81 -2.93
N GLY A 317 2.19 -21.40 -1.91
CA GLY A 317 2.75 -21.24 -0.57
C GLY A 317 1.74 -21.47 0.55
N LEU A 318 2.26 -21.92 1.71
CA LEU A 318 1.52 -21.99 2.96
C LEU A 318 1.59 -20.66 3.70
N LEU A 319 0.58 -20.37 4.50
CA LEU A 319 0.49 -19.16 5.31
C LEU A 319 1.60 -19.14 6.37
N ALA A 320 2.53 -18.22 6.23
CA ALA A 320 3.67 -18.03 7.12
C ALA A 320 4.07 -16.52 7.13
N PRO A 321 3.28 -15.64 7.78
CA PRO A 321 3.53 -14.22 7.80
C PRO A 321 4.81 -13.88 8.57
N GLY A 322 5.41 -12.73 8.29
CA GLY A 322 6.66 -12.27 8.93
C GLY A 322 6.58 -12.19 10.45
N SER A 323 5.40 -12.01 11.04
CA SER A 323 5.17 -12.07 12.49
C SER A 323 5.41 -13.47 13.10
N PHE A 324 5.46 -14.51 12.27
CA PHE A 324 5.79 -15.90 12.65
C PHE A 324 7.25 -16.24 12.39
N LYS A 325 8.10 -15.25 12.13
CA LYS A 325 9.56 -15.45 12.03
C LYS A 325 10.20 -15.16 13.38
N ILE A 326 10.83 -16.19 13.96
CA ILE A 326 11.53 -16.11 15.25
C ILE A 326 12.99 -16.51 15.03
N GLY A 327 13.91 -15.57 15.23
CA GLY A 327 15.31 -15.76 14.83
C GLY A 327 15.43 -16.04 13.34
N ASP A 328 16.13 -17.11 12.99
CA ASP A 328 16.32 -17.51 11.59
C ASP A 328 15.20 -18.42 11.05
N LYS A 329 14.24 -18.84 11.90
CA LYS A 329 13.20 -19.77 11.52
C LYS A 329 11.89 -19.08 11.18
N GLN A 330 11.32 -19.42 10.02
CA GLN A 330 9.97 -19.06 9.64
C GLN A 330 9.01 -20.17 10.04
N TYR A 331 8.11 -19.90 10.98
CA TYR A 331 7.08 -20.86 11.37
C TYR A 331 5.86 -20.74 10.47
N VAL A 332 5.28 -21.89 10.14
CA VAL A 332 3.99 -21.96 9.44
C VAL A 332 2.85 -21.68 10.40
N VAL A 333 1.80 -21.03 9.93
CA VAL A 333 0.53 -20.92 10.67
C VAL A 333 -0.17 -22.29 10.60
N ALA A 334 -0.40 -22.88 11.75
CA ALA A 334 -1.11 -24.17 11.88
C ALA A 334 -2.04 -24.15 13.08
N PHE A 335 -3.11 -24.94 12.99
CA PHE A 335 -4.13 -25.07 14.03
C PHE A 335 -4.40 -26.52 14.37
N ARG A 336 -4.66 -26.82 15.64
CA ARG A 336 -5.30 -28.04 16.11
C ARG A 336 -6.69 -27.67 16.61
N GLY A 337 -7.71 -27.87 15.77
CA GLY A 337 -9.03 -27.28 16.00
C GLY A 337 -8.95 -25.75 16.03
N SER A 338 -9.21 -25.12 17.19
CA SER A 338 -9.10 -23.67 17.39
C SER A 338 -7.77 -23.25 18.06
N GLU A 339 -6.91 -24.19 18.44
CA GLU A 339 -5.64 -23.90 19.09
C GLU A 339 -4.55 -23.59 18.08
N TRP A 340 -3.79 -22.51 18.33
CA TRP A 340 -2.63 -22.14 17.55
C TRP A 340 -1.45 -23.07 17.86
N ILE A 341 -0.80 -23.60 16.84
CA ILE A 341 0.42 -24.39 16.98
C ILE A 341 1.64 -23.46 17.00
N GLY A 342 2.50 -23.66 17.99
CA GLY A 342 3.74 -22.90 18.18
C GLY A 342 4.47 -23.33 19.45
N ASN A 343 5.65 -22.75 19.68
CA ASN A 343 6.50 -23.07 20.82
C ASN A 343 6.43 -22.03 21.98
N GLY A 344 5.42 -21.16 21.96
CA GLY A 344 5.26 -20.07 22.94
C GLY A 344 6.04 -18.79 22.62
N SER A 345 6.86 -18.77 21.54
CA SER A 345 7.70 -17.60 21.21
C SER A 345 7.03 -16.57 20.31
N ILE A 346 5.84 -16.86 19.74
CA ILE A 346 5.15 -15.94 18.81
C ILE A 346 4.50 -14.81 19.64
N PRO A 347 4.92 -13.55 19.45
CA PRO A 347 4.43 -12.44 20.26
C PRO A 347 2.90 -12.27 20.16
N GLY A 348 2.24 -12.11 21.31
CA GLY A 348 0.81 -11.86 21.38
C GLY A 348 -0.09 -13.08 21.14
N LEU A 349 0.47 -14.28 20.89
CA LEU A 349 -0.27 -15.51 20.69
C LEU A 349 0.04 -16.55 21.77
N ARG A 350 -1.02 -17.17 22.31
CA ARG A 350 -0.89 -18.38 23.11
C ARG A 350 -0.85 -19.57 22.17
N THR A 351 0.28 -20.27 22.13
CA THR A 351 0.51 -21.41 21.22
C THR A 351 0.95 -22.64 22.00
N THR A 352 0.69 -23.82 21.45
CA THR A 352 1.14 -25.13 21.97
C THR A 352 1.83 -25.92 20.85
N PRO A 353 2.85 -26.74 21.15
CA PRO A 353 3.48 -27.60 20.15
C PRO A 353 2.52 -28.66 19.61
N ALA A 354 2.73 -29.08 18.38
CA ALA A 354 2.06 -30.22 17.78
C ALA A 354 2.54 -31.54 18.44
N ARG A 355 1.70 -32.55 18.41
CA ARG A 355 2.04 -33.89 18.92
C ARG A 355 1.84 -34.96 17.82
N PRO A 356 2.61 -36.06 17.83
CA PRO A 356 2.33 -37.20 16.97
C PRO A 356 0.87 -37.65 17.07
N GLY A 357 0.22 -37.84 15.92
CA GLY A 357 -1.20 -38.17 15.82
C GLY A 357 -2.17 -36.99 15.78
N ASP A 358 -1.73 -35.77 16.11
CA ASP A 358 -2.58 -34.57 15.93
C ASP A 358 -2.94 -34.37 14.47
N THR A 359 -4.17 -33.99 14.17
CA THR A 359 -4.56 -33.45 12.86
C THR A 359 -4.42 -31.96 12.88
N LEU A 360 -3.51 -31.44 12.04
CA LEU A 360 -3.24 -30.01 11.91
C LEU A 360 -3.87 -29.45 10.66
N THR A 361 -4.45 -28.25 10.80
CA THR A 361 -4.99 -27.47 9.69
C THR A 361 -3.98 -26.41 9.26
N PHE A 362 -3.62 -26.42 7.97
CA PHE A 362 -2.81 -25.41 7.29
C PHE A 362 -3.63 -24.68 6.24
N TYR A 363 -3.25 -23.44 5.95
CA TYR A 363 -3.83 -22.65 4.86
C TYR A 363 -2.77 -22.29 3.83
N GLY A 364 -3.20 -22.13 2.57
CA GLY A 364 -2.29 -21.82 1.48
C GLY A 364 -2.98 -21.20 0.27
N ILE A 365 -2.18 -20.73 -0.69
CA ILE A 365 -2.63 -20.17 -1.98
C ILE A 365 -1.86 -20.77 -3.14
N GLY A 366 -2.44 -20.72 -4.35
CA GLY A 366 -1.74 -21.10 -5.59
C GLY A 366 -1.62 -22.61 -5.82
N PHE A 367 -2.43 -23.44 -5.15
CA PHE A 367 -2.38 -24.91 -5.27
C PHE A 367 -3.24 -25.46 -6.43
N GLY A 368 -3.38 -24.65 -7.51
CA GLY A 368 -3.90 -25.14 -8.79
C GLY A 368 -5.38 -25.50 -8.83
N PRO A 369 -5.79 -26.29 -9.86
CA PRO A 369 -7.18 -26.60 -10.09
C PRO A 369 -7.77 -27.56 -9.05
N VAL A 370 -9.10 -27.50 -8.92
CA VAL A 370 -9.89 -28.36 -8.03
C VAL A 370 -10.89 -29.20 -8.83
N ALA A 371 -11.49 -30.20 -8.19
CA ALA A 371 -12.46 -31.08 -8.83
C ALA A 371 -13.64 -30.31 -9.38
N GLY A 372 -14.02 -30.62 -10.61
CA GLY A 372 -15.22 -30.11 -11.30
C GLY A 372 -15.16 -28.69 -11.84
N ASN A 373 -14.12 -27.91 -11.55
CA ASN A 373 -13.94 -26.58 -12.11
C ASN A 373 -12.47 -26.16 -12.15
N THR A 374 -12.03 -25.62 -13.27
CA THR A 374 -10.64 -25.17 -13.48
C THR A 374 -10.43 -23.68 -13.26
N ALA A 375 -11.49 -22.89 -13.17
CA ALA A 375 -11.41 -21.42 -13.15
C ALA A 375 -12.21 -20.86 -11.99
N ILE A 376 -11.68 -21.01 -10.76
CA ILE A 376 -12.34 -20.47 -9.55
C ILE A 376 -11.70 -19.17 -9.06
N ALA A 377 -10.70 -18.66 -9.74
CA ALA A 377 -10.15 -17.35 -9.40
C ALA A 377 -11.26 -16.30 -9.38
N GLY A 378 -11.32 -15.53 -8.30
CA GLY A 378 -12.31 -14.49 -8.09
C GLY A 378 -13.70 -14.96 -7.67
N GLN A 379 -13.95 -16.25 -7.48
CA GLN A 379 -15.25 -16.75 -7.03
C GLN A 379 -15.23 -17.14 -5.55
N VAL A 380 -16.26 -16.76 -4.83
CA VAL A 380 -16.52 -17.31 -3.50
C VAL A 380 -16.86 -18.79 -3.64
N VAL A 381 -16.15 -19.64 -2.92
CA VAL A 381 -16.32 -21.09 -2.99
C VAL A 381 -17.63 -21.51 -2.30
N PRO A 382 -18.63 -22.05 -3.02
CA PRO A 382 -19.95 -22.34 -2.44
C PRO A 382 -19.95 -23.60 -1.56
N ALA A 383 -18.99 -24.52 -1.79
CA ALA A 383 -18.87 -25.77 -1.05
C ALA A 383 -17.41 -26.20 -0.95
N VAL A 384 -17.10 -27.00 0.06
CA VAL A 384 -15.76 -27.62 0.20
C VAL A 384 -15.44 -28.42 -1.06
N THR A 385 -14.36 -28.06 -1.76
CA THR A 385 -14.01 -28.64 -3.07
C THR A 385 -12.60 -29.21 -3.01
N PRO A 386 -12.42 -30.53 -3.25
CA PRO A 386 -11.10 -31.17 -3.20
C PRO A 386 -10.14 -30.66 -4.28
N ILE A 387 -8.85 -30.60 -3.93
CA ILE A 387 -7.75 -30.35 -4.88
C ILE A 387 -7.54 -31.64 -5.69
N THR A 388 -7.30 -31.49 -6.99
CA THR A 388 -7.03 -32.62 -7.91
C THR A 388 -5.56 -32.87 -8.15
N THR A 389 -4.70 -31.86 -7.93
CA THR A 389 -3.26 -31.96 -8.11
C THR A 389 -2.62 -32.68 -6.91
N PRO A 390 -1.69 -33.61 -7.14
CA PRO A 390 -0.98 -34.29 -6.06
C PRO A 390 -0.22 -33.34 -5.15
N ILE A 391 -0.38 -33.54 -3.85
CA ILE A 391 0.34 -32.79 -2.82
C ILE A 391 0.89 -33.76 -1.76
N GLU A 392 2.09 -33.48 -1.29
CA GLU A 392 2.75 -34.23 -0.25
C GLU A 392 3.20 -33.31 0.88
N PHE A 393 2.99 -33.72 2.13
CA PHE A 393 3.52 -33.08 3.33
C PHE A 393 4.48 -34.05 4.03
N SER A 394 5.63 -33.52 4.48
CA SER A 394 6.58 -34.29 5.30
C SER A 394 7.04 -33.41 6.47
N PHE A 395 7.16 -34.06 7.64
CA PHE A 395 7.75 -33.48 8.84
C PHE A 395 9.18 -34.02 8.95
N GLY A 396 10.18 -33.17 8.65
CA GLY A 396 11.52 -33.65 8.37
C GLY A 396 11.51 -34.60 7.17
N ASP A 397 11.91 -35.86 7.39
CA ASP A 397 11.89 -36.89 6.36
C ASP A 397 10.69 -37.85 6.48
N SER A 398 9.82 -37.63 7.46
CA SER A 398 8.65 -38.48 7.71
C SER A 398 7.45 -37.97 6.89
N LEU A 399 6.99 -38.78 5.93
CA LEU A 399 5.81 -38.49 5.12
C LEU A 399 4.55 -38.46 6.01
N ALA A 400 3.75 -37.45 5.86
CA ALA A 400 2.51 -37.28 6.61
C ALA A 400 1.30 -37.76 5.82
N ARG A 401 0.28 -38.26 6.54
CA ARG A 401 -1.02 -38.57 5.96
C ARG A 401 -1.86 -37.30 5.85
N ILE A 402 -2.32 -37.02 4.64
CA ILE A 402 -3.27 -35.93 4.38
C ILE A 402 -4.69 -36.49 4.52
N GLU A 403 -5.49 -35.92 5.41
CA GLU A 403 -6.90 -36.28 5.57
C GLU A 403 -7.79 -35.54 4.57
N SER A 404 -7.49 -34.26 4.31
CA SER A 404 -8.16 -33.49 3.28
C SER A 404 -7.26 -32.37 2.73
N ALA A 405 -7.45 -32.08 1.46
CA ALA A 405 -6.84 -30.96 0.75
C ALA A 405 -7.93 -30.31 -0.12
N THR A 406 -8.40 -29.12 0.25
CA THR A 406 -9.62 -28.54 -0.30
C THR A 406 -9.52 -27.03 -0.43
N LEU A 407 -10.40 -26.44 -1.25
CA LEU A 407 -10.72 -25.01 -1.14
C LEU A 407 -11.61 -24.76 0.09
N VAL A 408 -11.37 -23.62 0.72
CA VAL A 408 -12.16 -23.17 1.88
C VAL A 408 -13.50 -22.64 1.41
N LYS A 409 -14.58 -23.18 1.95
CA LYS A 409 -15.95 -22.69 1.72
C LYS A 409 -16.06 -21.23 2.17
N ASP A 410 -16.85 -20.43 1.45
CA ASP A 410 -17.12 -19.01 1.68
C ASP A 410 -15.86 -18.11 1.60
N ALA A 411 -14.73 -18.62 1.08
CA ALA A 411 -13.51 -17.88 0.79
C ALA A 411 -13.24 -17.81 -0.71
N VAL A 412 -12.30 -16.94 -1.11
CA VAL A 412 -11.84 -16.81 -2.49
C VAL A 412 -10.39 -17.28 -2.56
N GLY A 413 -10.10 -18.32 -3.34
CA GLY A 413 -8.75 -18.79 -3.65
C GLY A 413 -7.88 -19.22 -2.47
N LEU A 414 -8.49 -19.51 -1.31
CA LEU A 414 -7.80 -20.02 -0.12
C LEU A 414 -7.95 -21.54 -0.04
N TYR A 415 -6.85 -22.21 0.16
CA TYR A 415 -6.76 -23.66 0.31
C TYR A 415 -6.57 -24.04 1.78
N GLN A 416 -7.14 -25.20 2.16
CA GLN A 416 -6.99 -25.80 3.49
C GLN A 416 -6.49 -27.23 3.37
N PHE A 417 -5.56 -27.58 4.22
CA PHE A 417 -4.96 -28.90 4.32
C PHE A 417 -5.09 -29.42 5.74
N ASN A 418 -5.71 -30.58 5.93
CA ASN A 418 -5.74 -31.29 7.20
C ASN A 418 -4.75 -32.43 7.13
N VAL A 419 -3.70 -32.37 7.96
CA VAL A 419 -2.54 -33.26 7.87
C VAL A 419 -2.25 -33.85 9.23
N VAL A 420 -2.08 -35.15 9.29
CA VAL A 420 -1.75 -35.88 10.53
C VAL A 420 -0.25 -35.83 10.79
N VAL A 421 0.13 -35.40 11.97
CA VAL A 421 1.53 -35.40 12.43
C VAL A 421 2.04 -36.83 12.53
N PRO A 422 3.14 -37.21 11.84
CA PRO A 422 3.68 -38.54 11.89
C PRO A 422 4.17 -38.95 13.29
N SER A 423 4.20 -40.26 13.56
CA SER A 423 4.88 -40.83 14.75
C SER A 423 6.40 -40.80 14.57
N GLY A 424 7.12 -40.91 15.69
CA GLY A 424 8.58 -41.07 15.69
C GLY A 424 9.38 -39.78 15.46
N LEU A 425 8.73 -38.63 15.47
CA LEU A 425 9.41 -37.33 15.39
C LEU A 425 10.11 -37.01 16.70
N ALA A 426 11.29 -36.40 16.61
CA ALA A 426 11.96 -35.84 17.80
C ALA A 426 11.23 -34.56 18.30
N THR A 427 11.28 -34.33 19.62
CA THR A 427 10.84 -33.05 20.20
C THR A 427 11.73 -31.91 19.71
N GLY A 428 11.10 -30.81 19.24
CA GLY A 428 11.79 -29.62 18.77
C GLY A 428 11.13 -29.02 17.52
N ASP A 429 11.85 -28.12 16.89
CA ASP A 429 11.39 -27.48 15.63
C ASP A 429 11.70 -28.42 14.45
N VAL A 430 10.65 -28.94 13.84
CA VAL A 430 10.74 -29.82 12.68
C VAL A 430 10.50 -29.03 11.40
N GLU A 431 11.32 -29.26 10.39
CA GLU A 431 11.11 -28.66 9.07
C GLU A 431 9.86 -29.29 8.41
N LEU A 432 8.93 -28.43 7.97
CA LEU A 432 7.77 -28.83 7.21
C LEU A 432 8.07 -28.70 5.72
N LYS A 433 8.22 -29.83 5.05
CA LYS A 433 8.46 -29.91 3.61
C LYS A 433 7.16 -30.20 2.89
N VAL A 434 6.86 -29.42 1.85
CA VAL A 434 5.66 -29.60 1.02
C VAL A 434 6.06 -29.71 -0.43
N LYS A 435 5.51 -30.70 -1.14
CA LYS A 435 5.62 -30.81 -2.59
C LYS A 435 4.26 -30.66 -3.21
N PHE A 436 4.19 -29.87 -4.27
CA PHE A 436 3.02 -29.68 -5.10
C PHE A 436 3.33 -30.10 -6.53
N ASN A 437 2.55 -31.04 -7.07
CA ASN A 437 2.81 -31.67 -8.37
C ASN A 437 4.25 -32.21 -8.50
N GLY A 438 4.76 -32.85 -7.44
CA GLY A 438 6.11 -33.40 -7.36
C GLY A 438 7.25 -32.36 -7.16
N LEU A 439 6.96 -31.05 -7.22
CA LEU A 439 7.94 -29.98 -7.04
C LEU A 439 7.88 -29.44 -5.60
N PRO A 440 9.03 -29.22 -4.92
CA PRO A 440 9.05 -28.63 -3.60
C PRO A 440 8.59 -27.17 -3.66
N LEU A 441 7.86 -26.71 -2.64
CA LEU A 441 7.62 -25.28 -2.44
C LEU A 441 8.92 -24.56 -2.11
N GLY A 442 9.03 -23.30 -2.49
CA GLY A 442 10.22 -22.48 -2.21
C GLY A 442 10.35 -22.02 -0.75
N GLN A 443 9.36 -22.28 0.11
CA GLN A 443 9.38 -21.90 1.52
C GLN A 443 10.21 -22.90 2.35
N THR A 444 11.05 -22.37 3.27
CA THR A 444 11.64 -23.16 4.36
C THR A 444 10.83 -22.88 5.62
N LEU A 445 9.98 -23.82 6.01
CA LEU A 445 9.03 -23.67 7.10
C LEU A 445 9.33 -24.62 8.25
N PHE A 446 9.04 -24.16 9.46
CA PHE A 446 9.20 -24.94 10.68
C PHE A 446 7.88 -25.07 11.43
N ILE A 447 7.74 -26.17 12.15
CA ILE A 447 6.64 -26.43 13.07
C ILE A 447 7.19 -27.07 14.35
N PRO A 448 6.86 -26.56 15.55
CA PRO A 448 7.32 -27.17 16.79
C PRO A 448 6.50 -28.41 17.10
N VAL A 449 7.21 -29.51 17.41
CA VAL A 449 6.65 -30.80 17.79
C VAL A 449 7.11 -31.14 19.21
N PHE A 450 6.21 -31.70 20.00
CA PHE A 450 6.50 -32.27 21.31
C PHE A 450 6.10 -33.73 21.31
N ASN A 451 7.09 -34.60 21.44
CA ASN A 451 6.90 -36.05 21.57
C ASN A 451 7.14 -36.43 23.03
N ASN A 452 6.14 -37.00 23.67
CA ASN A 452 6.21 -37.46 25.07
C ASN A 452 7.08 -38.68 25.21
#